data_eab2e48d9f54343b75f4f20abda5221e
#
_entry.id   eab2e48d9f54343b75f4f20abda5221e
#
_cell.length_a   1.000
_cell.length_b   1.000
_cell.length_c   1.000
_cell.angle_alpha   90.00
_cell.angle_beta   90.00
_cell.angle_gamma   90.00
#
_symmetry.space_group_name_H-M   'P 1'
#
loop_
_entity.id
_entity.type
_entity.pdbx_description
1 polymer ?
#
loop_
_entity_poly.entity_id
_entity_poly.type
_entity_poly.pdbx_seq_one_letter_code
_entity_poly.pdbx_strand_id
1 'polypeptide(L)'
;MLFRSLNYIGGERIPASGGKTLENYEPATGAILGTLPASNHSDVSAAVEAAREAQATWGEMSPEVRGFHLENLARGIEENLDAFARAESIDNGKPIAVSKTLDIPRAAANLRFFAGAARHQHEESFRTRLPGDDLLNVTVSRPVGIAGCISPWNRSEEHTSELQS
;
A
#
# COMPACT_ATOMS: atom_id res chain seq x y z
N MET A 1 -2.47 -24.95 12.41
CA MET A 1 -3.48 -23.94 12.74
C MET A 1 -3.85 -23.27 11.40
N LEU A 2 -5.08 -23.41 10.93
CA LEU A 2 -5.52 -22.80 9.68
C LEU A 2 -5.66 -21.30 9.87
N PHE A 3 -5.05 -20.50 9.00
CA PHE A 3 -5.19 -19.05 9.00
C PHE A 3 -6.54 -18.66 8.40
N ARG A 4 -7.23 -17.72 9.03
CA ARG A 4 -8.42 -17.11 8.47
C ARG A 4 -8.11 -15.64 8.20
N SER A 5 -7.93 -15.29 6.94
CA SER A 5 -7.81 -13.89 6.53
C SER A 5 -9.20 -13.25 6.47
N LEU A 6 -9.24 -11.95 6.70
CA LEU A 6 -10.43 -11.13 6.66
C LEU A 6 -10.14 -9.90 5.81
N ASN A 7 -11.17 -9.26 5.28
CA ASN A 7 -11.04 -7.92 4.73
C ASN A 7 -10.60 -6.95 5.81
N TYR A 8 -9.78 -5.97 5.46
CA TYR A 8 -9.45 -4.87 6.35
C TYR A 8 -10.06 -3.58 5.78
N ILE A 9 -11.16 -3.12 6.36
CA ILE A 9 -11.93 -1.97 5.85
C ILE A 9 -12.26 -1.05 7.03
N GLY A 10 -11.98 0.25 6.88
CA GLY A 10 -12.27 1.24 7.92
C GLY A 10 -11.56 1.00 9.26
N GLY A 11 -10.40 0.34 9.25
CA GLY A 11 -9.65 -0.01 10.46
C GLY A 11 -10.09 -1.33 11.12
N GLU A 12 -11.08 -2.02 10.57
CA GLU A 12 -11.63 -3.26 11.12
C GLU A 12 -11.38 -4.48 10.24
N ARG A 13 -11.29 -5.65 10.89
CA ARG A 13 -11.19 -6.94 10.20
C ARG A 13 -12.57 -7.56 10.10
N ILE A 14 -13.11 -7.61 8.88
CA ILE A 14 -14.47 -8.08 8.60
C ILE A 14 -14.50 -9.21 7.57
N PRO A 15 -15.43 -10.18 7.67
CA PRO A 15 -15.60 -11.20 6.63
C PRO A 15 -16.16 -10.58 5.35
N ALA A 16 -16.07 -11.32 4.22
CA ALA A 16 -16.80 -10.95 3.01
C ALA A 16 -18.31 -10.88 3.30
N SER A 17 -18.99 -9.86 2.76
CA SER A 17 -20.43 -9.63 2.95
C SER A 17 -21.29 -10.80 2.51
N GLY A 18 -20.86 -11.53 1.48
CA GLY A 18 -21.51 -12.75 1.01
C GLY A 18 -21.22 -14.01 1.84
N GLY A 19 -20.39 -13.92 2.90
CA GLY A 19 -19.99 -15.04 3.75
C GLY A 19 -19.16 -16.14 3.06
N LYS A 20 -18.84 -15.97 1.77
CA LYS A 20 -18.07 -16.95 1.01
C LYS A 20 -16.58 -16.79 1.26
N THR A 21 -15.85 -17.91 1.21
CA THR A 21 -14.39 -17.95 1.33
C THR A 21 -13.77 -18.76 0.20
N LEU A 22 -12.51 -18.49 -0.08
CA LEU A 22 -11.63 -19.26 -0.95
C LEU A 22 -10.58 -19.96 -0.09
N GLU A 23 -10.18 -21.16 -0.47
CA GLU A 23 -9.06 -21.85 0.16
C GLU A 23 -7.74 -21.27 -0.32
N ASN A 24 -6.81 -21.06 0.61
CA ASN A 24 -5.43 -20.71 0.32
C ASN A 24 -4.55 -21.91 0.57
N TYR A 25 -3.69 -22.22 -0.39
CA TYR A 25 -2.81 -23.39 -0.36
C TYR A 25 -1.35 -22.97 -0.21
N GLU A 26 -0.61 -23.67 0.64
CA GLU A 26 0.85 -23.58 0.70
C GLU A 26 1.46 -24.20 -0.57
N PRO A 27 2.13 -23.42 -1.44
CA PRO A 27 2.63 -23.94 -2.71
C PRO A 27 3.69 -25.04 -2.56
N ALA A 28 4.45 -24.99 -1.46
CA ALA A 28 5.54 -25.95 -1.22
C ALA A 28 5.03 -27.34 -0.88
N THR A 29 3.88 -27.46 -0.24
CA THR A 29 3.35 -28.73 0.28
C THR A 29 2.01 -29.13 -0.34
N GLY A 30 1.28 -28.18 -0.94
CA GLY A 30 -0.10 -28.36 -1.41
C GLY A 30 -1.13 -28.45 -0.28
N ALA A 31 -0.72 -28.21 0.97
CA ALA A 31 -1.62 -28.23 2.12
C ALA A 31 -2.47 -26.96 2.15
N ILE A 32 -3.69 -27.05 2.71
CA ILE A 32 -4.53 -25.89 2.98
C ILE A 32 -3.90 -25.06 4.07
N LEU A 33 -3.46 -23.85 3.74
CA LEU A 33 -2.89 -22.88 4.66
C LEU A 33 -3.99 -22.16 5.47
N GLY A 34 -5.09 -21.87 4.81
CA GLY A 34 -6.21 -21.18 5.43
C GLY A 34 -7.32 -20.80 4.45
N THR A 35 -8.09 -19.78 4.81
CA THR A 35 -9.16 -19.26 3.95
C THR A 35 -9.03 -17.75 3.76
N LEU A 36 -9.39 -17.27 2.57
CA LEU A 36 -9.47 -15.87 2.18
C LEU A 36 -10.95 -15.48 2.00
N PRO A 37 -11.33 -14.22 2.27
CA PRO A 37 -12.67 -13.76 1.96
C PRO A 37 -12.88 -13.71 0.45
N ALA A 38 -13.95 -14.34 -0.06
CA ALA A 38 -14.38 -14.20 -1.45
C ALA A 38 -15.23 -12.93 -1.57
N SER A 39 -14.56 -11.79 -1.56
CA SER A 39 -15.18 -10.47 -1.59
C SER A 39 -15.93 -10.22 -2.89
N ASN A 40 -16.96 -9.40 -2.83
CA ASN A 40 -17.81 -9.03 -3.95
C ASN A 40 -17.85 -7.50 -4.13
N HIS A 41 -18.69 -7.04 -5.04
CA HIS A 41 -18.83 -5.61 -5.34
C HIS A 41 -19.21 -4.77 -4.10
N SER A 42 -20.04 -5.29 -3.19
CA SER A 42 -20.43 -4.52 -2.00
C SER A 42 -19.26 -4.34 -1.02
N ASP A 43 -18.36 -5.33 -0.91
CA ASP A 43 -17.15 -5.23 -0.09
C ASP A 43 -16.18 -4.19 -0.66
N VAL A 44 -16.01 -4.19 -2.00
CA VAL A 44 -15.20 -3.18 -2.68
C VAL A 44 -15.79 -1.79 -2.50
N SER A 45 -17.11 -1.64 -2.65
CA SER A 45 -17.78 -0.35 -2.44
C SER A 45 -17.60 0.16 -1.02
N ALA A 46 -17.69 -0.71 -0.02
CA ALA A 46 -17.44 -0.35 1.38
C ALA A 46 -15.99 0.09 1.62
N ALA A 47 -15.02 -0.60 0.99
CA ALA A 47 -13.61 -0.22 1.08
C ALA A 47 -13.33 1.15 0.43
N VAL A 48 -13.93 1.41 -0.74
CA VAL A 48 -13.82 2.72 -1.42
C VAL A 48 -14.45 3.83 -0.59
N GLU A 49 -15.60 3.59 0.05
CA GLU A 49 -16.25 4.59 0.90
C GLU A 49 -15.43 4.90 2.14
N ALA A 50 -14.90 3.90 2.83
CA ALA A 50 -13.99 4.09 3.96
C ALA A 50 -12.73 4.88 3.56
N ALA A 51 -12.18 4.59 2.38
CA ALA A 51 -11.05 5.35 1.84
C ALA A 51 -11.44 6.81 1.52
N ARG A 52 -12.66 7.05 1.02
CA ARG A 52 -13.17 8.41 0.73
C ARG A 52 -13.32 9.23 2.01
N GLU A 53 -13.85 8.64 3.06
CA GLU A 53 -13.95 9.29 4.37
C GLU A 53 -12.58 9.66 4.93
N ALA A 54 -11.62 8.73 4.86
CA ALA A 54 -10.25 8.95 5.33
C ALA A 54 -9.48 9.99 4.49
N GLN A 55 -9.79 10.10 3.19
CA GLN A 55 -9.15 11.03 2.27
C GLN A 55 -9.27 12.49 2.71
N ALA A 56 -10.39 12.89 3.30
CA ALA A 56 -10.60 14.26 3.76
C ALA A 56 -9.51 14.68 4.77
N THR A 57 -9.20 13.84 5.72
CA THR A 57 -8.14 14.08 6.71
C THR A 57 -6.75 13.87 6.14
N TRP A 58 -6.55 12.76 5.38
CA TRP A 58 -5.25 12.44 4.81
C TRP A 58 -4.77 13.47 3.79
N GLY A 59 -5.68 13.99 2.97
CA GLY A 59 -5.39 14.99 1.95
C GLY A 59 -4.96 16.35 2.51
N GLU A 60 -5.45 16.70 3.70
CA GLU A 60 -5.10 17.94 4.40
C GLU A 60 -3.80 17.83 5.23
N MET A 61 -3.28 16.62 5.44
CA MET A 61 -2.02 16.44 6.16
C MET A 61 -0.84 17.01 5.36
N SER A 62 0.10 17.65 6.06
CA SER A 62 1.33 18.08 5.42
C SER A 62 2.16 16.90 4.91
N PRO A 63 3.01 17.10 3.89
CA PRO A 63 3.91 16.04 3.40
C PRO A 63 4.79 15.44 4.50
N GLU A 64 5.20 16.24 5.49
CA GLU A 64 6.00 15.79 6.64
C GLU A 64 5.23 14.79 7.48
N VAL A 65 3.95 15.06 7.77
CA VAL A 65 3.09 14.19 8.57
C VAL A 65 2.81 12.89 7.83
N ARG A 66 2.49 12.95 6.53
CA ARG A 66 2.32 11.75 5.71
C ARG A 66 3.59 10.91 5.65
N GLY A 67 4.75 11.57 5.46
CA GLY A 67 6.05 10.91 5.47
C GLY A 67 6.35 10.24 6.82
N PHE A 68 5.99 10.86 7.95
CA PHE A 68 6.13 10.26 9.28
C PHE A 68 5.31 8.97 9.43
N HIS A 69 4.08 8.92 8.89
CA HIS A 69 3.26 7.70 8.91
C HIS A 69 3.89 6.57 8.09
N LEU A 70 4.44 6.88 6.92
CA LEU A 70 5.14 5.90 6.08
C LEU A 70 6.41 5.35 6.78
N GLU A 71 7.16 6.20 7.45
CA GLU A 71 8.33 5.78 8.24
C GLU A 71 7.96 4.88 9.43
N ASN A 72 6.87 5.18 10.12
CA ASN A 72 6.36 4.34 11.20
C ASN A 72 5.93 2.96 10.67
N LEU A 73 5.30 2.92 9.50
CA LEU A 73 4.94 1.66 8.84
C LEU A 73 6.20 0.87 8.46
N ALA A 74 7.21 1.51 7.88
CA ALA A 74 8.47 0.87 7.55
C ALA A 74 9.16 0.28 8.79
N ARG A 75 9.17 1.03 9.89
CA ARG A 75 9.72 0.55 11.17
C ARG A 75 8.95 -0.66 11.70
N GLY A 76 7.61 -0.62 11.68
CA GLY A 76 6.79 -1.75 12.10
C GLY A 76 7.05 -3.01 11.28
N ILE A 77 7.33 -2.89 9.97
CA ILE A 77 7.72 -4.02 9.12
C ILE A 77 9.08 -4.57 9.56
N GLU A 78 10.07 -3.73 9.81
CA GLU A 78 11.40 -4.16 10.23
C GLU A 78 11.41 -4.80 11.63
N GLU A 79 10.67 -4.24 12.57
CA GLU A 79 10.52 -4.81 13.91
C GLU A 79 9.87 -6.21 13.90
N ASN A 80 9.10 -6.52 12.86
CA ASN A 80 8.42 -7.79 12.66
C ASN A 80 8.99 -8.59 11.46
N LEU A 81 10.22 -8.32 11.03
CA LEU A 81 10.84 -8.89 9.83
C LEU A 81 10.72 -10.40 9.77
N ASP A 82 11.02 -11.12 10.85
CA ASP A 82 10.99 -12.58 10.88
C ASP A 82 9.56 -13.14 10.70
N ALA A 83 8.57 -12.47 11.25
CA ALA A 83 7.17 -12.87 11.12
C ALA A 83 6.67 -12.67 9.69
N PHE A 84 6.96 -11.50 9.09
CA PHE A 84 6.62 -11.21 7.69
C PHE A 84 7.35 -12.14 6.72
N ALA A 85 8.66 -12.34 6.90
CA ALA A 85 9.43 -13.23 6.03
C ALA A 85 8.93 -14.68 6.06
N ARG A 86 8.51 -15.15 7.23
CA ARG A 86 7.91 -16.49 7.36
C ARG A 86 6.54 -16.54 6.67
N ALA A 87 5.69 -15.55 6.87
CA ALA A 87 4.38 -15.48 6.23
C ALA A 87 4.50 -15.46 4.71
N GLU A 88 5.37 -14.60 4.17
CA GLU A 88 5.67 -14.50 2.74
C GLU A 88 6.19 -15.83 2.17
N SER A 89 7.13 -16.47 2.86
CA SER A 89 7.70 -17.75 2.44
C SER A 89 6.66 -18.88 2.39
N ILE A 90 5.78 -18.94 3.36
CA ILE A 90 4.72 -19.98 3.43
C ILE A 90 3.67 -19.72 2.35
N ASP A 91 3.27 -18.46 2.15
CA ASP A 91 2.18 -18.11 1.24
C ASP A 91 2.57 -18.26 -0.25
N ASN A 92 3.79 -17.92 -0.63
CA ASN A 92 4.23 -17.97 -2.03
C ASN A 92 5.25 -19.07 -2.37
N GLY A 93 5.74 -19.82 -1.38
CA GLY A 93 6.68 -20.93 -1.58
C GLY A 93 8.13 -20.51 -1.78
N LYS A 94 8.49 -19.23 -1.60
CA LYS A 94 9.89 -18.77 -1.69
C LYS A 94 10.74 -19.31 -0.55
N PRO A 95 12.06 -19.48 -0.76
CA PRO A 95 12.98 -19.72 0.35
C PRO A 95 12.94 -18.57 1.37
N ILE A 96 12.79 -18.90 2.64
CA ILE A 96 12.70 -17.90 3.72
C ILE A 96 13.91 -16.95 3.76
N ALA A 97 15.07 -17.41 3.33
CA ALA A 97 16.27 -16.58 3.25
C ALA A 97 16.08 -15.40 2.25
N VAL A 98 15.40 -15.64 1.13
CA VAL A 98 15.11 -14.60 0.13
C VAL A 98 14.11 -13.59 0.70
N SER A 99 13.00 -14.05 1.27
CA SER A 99 12.02 -13.17 1.89
C SER A 99 12.66 -12.31 3.00
N LYS A 100 13.53 -12.90 3.82
CA LYS A 100 14.18 -12.21 4.94
C LYS A 100 15.24 -11.20 4.51
N THR A 101 15.99 -11.49 3.44
CA THR A 101 17.12 -10.62 3.03
C THR A 101 16.79 -9.67 1.89
N LEU A 102 15.74 -9.91 1.15
CA LEU A 102 15.37 -9.12 -0.02
C LEU A 102 13.96 -8.53 0.10
N ASP A 103 12.92 -9.38 0.14
CA ASP A 103 11.54 -8.91 -0.05
C ASP A 103 11.08 -7.98 1.09
N ILE A 104 11.19 -8.44 2.34
CA ILE A 104 10.71 -7.64 3.49
C ILE A 104 11.54 -6.37 3.72
N PRO A 105 12.90 -6.41 3.68
CA PRO A 105 13.70 -5.18 3.75
C PRO A 105 13.40 -4.20 2.61
N ARG A 106 13.13 -4.69 1.40
CA ARG A 106 12.79 -3.85 0.26
C ARG A 106 11.45 -3.15 0.45
N ALA A 107 10.43 -3.83 0.99
CA ALA A 107 9.14 -3.21 1.32
C ALA A 107 9.33 -2.02 2.29
N ALA A 108 10.10 -2.21 3.36
CA ALA A 108 10.42 -1.12 4.29
C ALA A 108 11.22 0.01 3.63
N ALA A 109 12.19 -0.33 2.78
CA ALA A 109 13.00 0.66 2.05
C ALA A 109 12.16 1.50 1.08
N ASN A 110 11.20 0.89 0.36
CA ASN A 110 10.28 1.59 -0.53
C ASN A 110 9.42 2.60 0.25
N LEU A 111 8.87 2.20 1.39
CA LEU A 111 8.09 3.12 2.24
C LEU A 111 8.92 4.33 2.68
N ARG A 112 10.19 4.13 3.04
CA ARG A 112 11.11 5.24 3.37
C ARG A 112 11.43 6.12 2.18
N PHE A 113 11.62 5.51 1.01
CA PHE A 113 11.85 6.26 -0.22
C PHE A 113 10.68 7.22 -0.50
N PHE A 114 9.44 6.72 -0.46
CA PHE A 114 8.26 7.55 -0.70
C PHE A 114 7.98 8.54 0.44
N ALA A 115 8.33 8.21 1.68
CA ALA A 115 8.30 9.17 2.78
C ALA A 115 9.24 10.36 2.52
N GLY A 116 10.44 10.08 2.01
CA GLY A 116 11.39 11.12 1.60
C GLY A 116 10.91 11.91 0.37
N ALA A 117 10.45 11.22 -0.66
CA ALA A 117 9.93 11.83 -1.87
C ALA A 117 8.77 12.80 -1.58
N ALA A 118 7.83 12.40 -0.72
CA ALA A 118 6.71 13.25 -0.32
C ALA A 118 7.16 14.55 0.35
N ARG A 119 8.23 14.51 1.16
CA ARG A 119 8.76 15.70 1.85
C ARG A 119 9.55 16.63 0.95
N HIS A 120 10.16 16.10 -0.09
CA HIS A 120 11.08 16.82 -0.98
C HIS A 120 10.50 17.09 -2.37
N GLN A 121 9.19 16.89 -2.54
CA GLN A 121 8.51 17.24 -3.77
C GLN A 121 8.57 18.75 -3.99
N HIS A 122 9.07 19.17 -5.14
CA HIS A 122 9.17 20.56 -5.53
C HIS A 122 8.01 20.93 -6.45
N GLU A 123 7.48 22.13 -6.27
CA GLU A 123 6.58 22.76 -7.19
C GLU A 123 7.38 23.71 -8.10
N GLU A 124 7.08 23.70 -9.38
CA GLU A 124 7.76 24.52 -10.36
C GLU A 124 7.08 25.88 -10.53
N SER A 125 7.86 26.93 -10.71
CA SER A 125 7.35 28.23 -11.10
C SER A 125 8.24 28.87 -12.17
N PHE A 126 7.63 29.53 -13.16
CA PHE A 126 8.36 30.23 -14.20
C PHE A 126 7.62 31.49 -14.64
N ARG A 127 8.38 32.46 -15.12
CA ARG A 127 7.84 33.71 -15.66
C ARG A 127 7.77 33.64 -17.18
N THR A 128 6.63 34.06 -17.72
CA THR A 128 6.43 34.30 -19.15
C THR A 128 6.34 35.80 -19.37
N ARG A 129 7.23 36.36 -20.21
CA ARG A 129 7.20 37.74 -20.61
C ARG A 129 6.37 37.90 -21.89
N LEU A 130 5.34 38.72 -21.82
CA LEU A 130 4.54 39.15 -22.95
C LEU A 130 4.78 40.64 -23.19
N PRO A 131 4.54 41.14 -24.41
CA PRO A 131 4.58 42.58 -24.66
C PRO A 131 3.55 43.32 -23.78
N GLY A 132 4.07 44.02 -22.75
CA GLY A 132 3.24 44.80 -21.81
C GLY A 132 2.82 44.05 -20.55
N ASP A 133 3.13 42.76 -20.40
CA ASP A 133 2.74 41.94 -19.21
C ASP A 133 3.80 40.91 -18.83
N ASP A 134 3.96 40.70 -17.53
CA ASP A 134 4.74 39.59 -16.95
C ASP A 134 3.80 38.64 -16.22
N LEU A 135 3.76 37.36 -16.64
CA LEU A 135 2.95 36.30 -16.02
C LEU A 135 3.83 35.39 -15.14
N LEU A 136 3.35 35.10 -13.96
CA LEU A 136 3.92 34.05 -13.11
C LEU A 136 3.07 32.79 -13.25
N ASN A 137 3.68 31.72 -13.77
CA ASN A 137 3.07 30.40 -13.85
C ASN A 137 3.54 29.60 -12.62
N VAL A 138 2.63 28.92 -11.97
CA VAL A 138 2.91 28.09 -10.78
C VAL A 138 2.26 26.73 -10.98
N THR A 139 3.02 25.65 -10.75
CA THR A 139 2.49 24.29 -10.69
C THR A 139 2.05 24.03 -9.25
N VAL A 140 0.84 23.51 -9.07
CA VAL A 140 0.30 23.13 -7.76
C VAL A 140 -0.02 21.64 -7.78
N SER A 141 0.70 20.86 -6.97
CA SER A 141 0.44 19.42 -6.82
C SER A 141 -0.71 19.19 -5.85
N ARG A 142 -1.65 18.34 -6.25
CA ARG A 142 -2.80 17.96 -5.41
C ARG A 142 -2.95 16.45 -5.36
N PRO A 143 -3.47 15.88 -4.25
CA PRO A 143 -3.82 14.45 -4.21
C PRO A 143 -4.78 14.08 -5.34
N VAL A 144 -4.49 12.97 -6.04
CA VAL A 144 -5.36 12.46 -7.12
C VAL A 144 -6.69 11.94 -6.56
N GLY A 145 -6.66 11.42 -5.34
CA GLY A 145 -7.80 10.83 -4.67
C GLY A 145 -7.55 9.40 -4.24
N ILE A 146 -8.53 8.53 -4.42
CA ILE A 146 -8.47 7.13 -4.02
C ILE A 146 -7.88 6.32 -5.18
N ALA A 147 -6.83 5.55 -4.90
CA ALA A 147 -6.18 4.68 -5.86
C ALA A 147 -6.56 3.21 -5.60
N GLY A 148 -6.96 2.51 -6.65
CA GLY A 148 -7.15 1.05 -6.62
C GLY A 148 -5.85 0.35 -6.98
N CYS A 149 -5.12 -0.16 -5.99
CA CYS A 149 -3.87 -0.86 -6.19
C CYS A 149 -4.13 -2.36 -6.43
N ILE A 150 -3.71 -2.87 -7.60
CA ILE A 150 -3.82 -4.29 -7.95
C ILE A 150 -2.41 -4.85 -8.05
N SER A 151 -1.98 -5.58 -7.02
CA SER A 151 -0.65 -6.19 -7.00
C SER A 151 -0.59 -7.42 -7.90
N PRO A 152 0.53 -7.64 -8.62
CA PRO A 152 0.73 -8.85 -9.37
C PRO A 152 0.94 -10.04 -8.42
N TRP A 153 0.44 -11.19 -8.81
CA TRP A 153 0.46 -12.43 -8.03
C TRP A 153 1.88 -12.96 -7.69
N ASN A 154 2.89 -12.52 -8.40
CA ASN A 154 4.27 -13.02 -8.25
C ASN A 154 5.20 -12.11 -7.44
N ARG A 155 4.74 -10.89 -7.11
CA ARG A 155 5.49 -9.93 -6.30
C ARG A 155 4.50 -9.00 -5.62
N SER A 156 4.12 -9.32 -4.41
CA SER A 156 2.99 -8.68 -3.74
C SER A 156 3.18 -7.20 -3.42
N GLU A 157 4.41 -6.68 -3.37
CA GLU A 157 4.64 -5.32 -2.84
C GLU A 157 5.50 -4.40 -3.71
N GLU A 158 6.30 -4.93 -4.63
CA GLU A 158 7.26 -4.14 -5.40
C GLU A 158 6.61 -3.22 -6.44
N HIS A 159 5.48 -3.61 -7.01
CA HIS A 159 4.85 -2.88 -8.13
C HIS A 159 3.74 -1.92 -7.73
N THR A 160 3.22 -1.98 -6.51
CA THR A 160 2.25 -1.00 -6.02
C THR A 160 2.85 0.39 -5.86
N SER A 161 4.14 0.48 -5.63
CA SER A 161 4.86 1.73 -5.52
C SER A 161 5.26 2.35 -6.88
N GLU A 162 5.37 1.56 -7.94
CA GLU A 162 5.73 2.05 -9.29
C GLU A 162 4.54 2.65 -10.04
N LEU A 163 3.30 2.29 -9.69
CA LEU A 163 2.09 2.81 -10.31
C LEU A 163 1.60 4.14 -9.73
N GLN A 164 2.30 4.69 -8.73
CA GLN A 164 1.95 5.96 -8.07
C GLN A 164 2.82 7.15 -8.50
N SER A 165 3.69 6.96 -9.50
CA SER A 165 4.52 8.04 -10.07
C SER A 165 3.89 8.71 -11.28
#